data_b915ea27ea5e66af0876fec7f85c1f84
#
_entry.id   b915ea27ea5e66af0876fec7f85c1f84
#
_cell.length_a   1.000
_cell.length_b   1.000
_cell.length_c   1.000
_cell.angle_alpha   90.00
_cell.angle_beta   90.00
_cell.angle_gamma   90.00
#
_symmetry.space_group_name_H-M   'P 1'
#
loop_
_entity.id
_entity.type
_entity.pdbx_description
1 polymer ?
#
loop_
_entity_poly.entity_id
_entity_poly.type
_entity_poly.pdbx_seq_one_letter_code
_entity_poly.pdbx_strand_id
1 'polypeptide(L)'
;MSVVDRFLPRWSAQQPDVHRALDAAAEWLARAQDVTGCGGVSAYYDVGKRRWAGAYPETTGYIIPTLFRYAGMSGRDEYRDRAIAMAEWESDIQLADGGVRAGTLDAKRVVPTIFNTGQVLFGWLCAWQRTGDARFRDSAVRAADWLIAAQDPDGAWRRFASPFATHRINTYNTRVAFALAQAGRILDVPHYLDAATRNVDWALMQMHPNGWLDSNDLEDRHRPLTHTIAYAIRGILEVGLLASNSRFVDAATRMAQAVAATQRRDGALPGRLDAGWKPASRWTCVTGNAQMAVIWQRLVKETGEHAFSLAAEDACHFLMSIQDTTTSDDGIRGAMPGSHPRKGGYMRHRYPNWAAKFFMDALMLQLEGGWNDA
;
A
#
# COMPACT_ATOMS: atom_id res chain seq x y z
N MET A 1 -9.15 -9.88 -33.07
CA MET A 1 -8.05 -10.66 -32.49
C MET A 1 -8.63 -11.93 -31.94
N SER A 2 -8.14 -13.08 -32.40
CA SER A 2 -8.65 -14.40 -32.09
C SER A 2 -8.45 -14.75 -30.61
N VAL A 3 -9.41 -15.47 -30.00
CA VAL A 3 -9.36 -15.98 -28.64
C VAL A 3 -8.15 -16.90 -28.39
N VAL A 4 -7.54 -17.42 -29.45
CA VAL A 4 -6.38 -18.36 -29.41
C VAL A 4 -5.06 -17.67 -29.02
N ASP A 5 -4.91 -16.36 -29.24
CA ASP A 5 -3.70 -15.62 -28.90
C ASP A 5 -3.47 -15.38 -27.38
N ARG A 6 -4.46 -15.76 -26.55
CA ARG A 6 -4.37 -15.61 -25.08
C ARG A 6 -3.75 -16.82 -24.35
N PHE A 7 -3.53 -17.93 -25.03
CA PHE A 7 -3.07 -19.19 -24.41
C PHE A 7 -1.60 -19.55 -24.66
N LEU A 8 -0.82 -18.70 -25.31
CA LEU A 8 0.63 -18.90 -25.38
C LEU A 8 1.25 -18.46 -24.03
N PRO A 9 2.17 -19.28 -23.45
CA PRO A 9 2.87 -18.85 -22.23
C PRO A 9 3.56 -17.51 -22.51
N ARG A 10 3.18 -16.49 -21.75
CA ARG A 10 3.64 -15.11 -21.92
C ARG A 10 5.09 -14.91 -21.51
N TRP A 11 5.67 -15.87 -20.81
CA TRP A 11 6.98 -15.79 -20.17
C TRP A 11 7.90 -16.91 -20.65
N SER A 12 9.17 -16.57 -20.94
CA SER A 12 10.19 -17.54 -21.32
C SER A 12 10.61 -18.44 -20.16
N ALA A 13 11.16 -19.60 -20.45
CA ALA A 13 11.38 -20.80 -19.65
C ALA A 13 12.13 -20.67 -18.29
N GLN A 14 12.50 -19.50 -17.81
CA GLN A 14 13.04 -19.30 -16.47
C GLN A 14 12.09 -18.39 -15.69
N GLN A 15 11.17 -19.00 -14.92
CA GLN A 15 10.34 -18.25 -13.97
C GLN A 15 11.28 -17.61 -12.93
N PRO A 16 11.10 -16.30 -12.61
CA PRO A 16 11.83 -15.70 -11.51
C PRO A 16 11.54 -16.46 -10.21
N ASP A 17 12.56 -16.70 -9.42
CA ASP A 17 12.43 -17.31 -8.10
C ASP A 17 11.75 -16.33 -7.14
N VAL A 18 10.49 -16.59 -6.82
CA VAL A 18 9.65 -15.76 -5.95
C VAL A 18 10.27 -15.64 -4.55
N HIS A 19 10.80 -16.73 -4.00
CA HIS A 19 11.44 -16.71 -2.67
C HIS A 19 12.69 -15.82 -2.68
N ARG A 20 13.55 -15.97 -3.67
CA ARG A 20 14.75 -15.12 -3.81
C ARG A 20 14.39 -13.64 -3.95
N ALA A 21 13.36 -13.33 -4.73
CA ALA A 21 12.91 -11.95 -4.92
C ALA A 21 12.34 -11.35 -3.62
N LEU A 22 11.56 -12.15 -2.89
CA LEU A 22 10.98 -11.78 -1.59
C LEU A 22 12.06 -11.55 -0.54
N ASP A 23 13.02 -12.47 -0.42
CA ASP A 23 14.13 -12.38 0.53
C ASP A 23 15.00 -11.15 0.26
N ALA A 24 15.32 -10.87 -1.01
CA ALA A 24 16.10 -9.70 -1.38
C ALA A 24 15.38 -8.38 -1.01
N ALA A 25 14.06 -8.31 -1.15
CA ALA A 25 13.27 -7.15 -0.75
C ALA A 25 13.21 -7.00 0.79
N ALA A 26 13.07 -8.09 1.52
CA ALA A 26 13.10 -8.11 2.99
C ALA A 26 14.45 -7.62 3.54
N GLU A 27 15.55 -8.11 2.97
CA GLU A 27 16.90 -7.68 3.33
C GLU A 27 17.14 -6.20 3.01
N TRP A 28 16.58 -5.69 1.91
CA TRP A 28 16.67 -4.27 1.60
C TRP A 28 15.90 -3.42 2.63
N LEU A 29 14.69 -3.83 3.05
CA LEU A 29 13.94 -3.15 4.10
C LEU A 29 14.67 -3.18 5.45
N ALA A 30 15.34 -4.29 5.79
CA ALA A 30 16.17 -4.37 6.97
C ALA A 30 17.32 -3.33 6.94
N ARG A 31 18.04 -3.23 5.81
CA ARG A 31 19.06 -2.17 5.63
C ARG A 31 18.48 -0.77 5.71
N ALA A 32 17.29 -0.54 5.13
CA ALA A 32 16.60 0.76 5.19
C ALA A 32 16.18 1.13 6.63
N GLN A 33 15.98 0.16 7.52
CA GLN A 33 15.77 0.39 8.95
C GLN A 33 17.11 0.67 9.66
N ASP A 34 18.13 -0.17 9.43
CA ASP A 34 19.42 -0.08 10.12
C ASP A 34 20.11 1.28 9.92
N VAL A 35 20.05 1.84 8.72
CA VAL A 35 20.69 3.12 8.39
C VAL A 35 20.10 4.32 9.13
N THR A 36 18.91 4.20 9.71
CA THR A 36 18.30 5.31 10.48
C THR A 36 18.75 5.34 11.93
N GLY A 37 19.12 4.19 12.49
CA GLY A 37 19.54 4.03 13.89
C GLY A 37 18.46 4.32 14.93
N CYS A 38 17.21 4.56 14.52
CA CYS A 38 16.14 4.97 15.45
C CYS A 38 14.98 3.96 15.57
N GLY A 39 15.00 2.86 14.82
CA GLY A 39 13.89 1.89 14.76
C GLY A 39 12.95 2.10 13.57
N GLY A 40 12.76 3.32 13.10
CA GLY A 40 11.98 3.63 11.90
C GLY A 40 12.72 3.30 10.61
N VAL A 41 12.00 3.22 9.48
CA VAL A 41 12.55 2.88 8.17
C VAL A 41 12.81 4.15 7.35
N SER A 42 13.98 4.24 6.70
CA SER A 42 14.30 5.32 5.76
C SER A 42 13.25 5.38 4.65
N ALA A 43 12.76 6.59 4.33
CA ALA A 43 11.72 6.78 3.31
C ALA A 43 12.15 6.22 1.95
N TYR A 44 13.37 6.46 1.53
CA TYR A 44 13.89 6.02 0.23
C TYR A 44 15.42 6.13 0.15
N TYR A 45 16.01 5.41 -0.79
CA TYR A 45 17.37 5.64 -1.26
C TYR A 45 17.36 6.53 -2.51
N ASP A 46 18.14 7.62 -2.52
CA ASP A 46 18.30 8.54 -3.64
C ASP A 46 19.57 8.17 -4.42
N VAL A 47 19.40 7.65 -5.63
CA VAL A 47 20.52 7.18 -6.47
C VAL A 47 21.43 8.31 -6.89
N GLY A 48 20.87 9.48 -7.22
CA GLY A 48 21.66 10.65 -7.66
C GLY A 48 22.54 11.21 -6.54
N LYS A 49 22.07 11.12 -5.31
CA LYS A 49 22.79 11.60 -4.12
C LYS A 49 23.55 10.49 -3.41
N ARG A 50 23.35 9.23 -3.79
CA ARG A 50 23.89 8.03 -3.15
C ARG A 50 23.68 8.04 -1.63
N ARG A 51 22.48 8.38 -1.19
CA ARG A 51 22.16 8.48 0.24
C ARG A 51 20.74 8.07 0.56
N TRP A 52 20.55 7.61 1.79
CA TRP A 52 19.27 7.32 2.39
C TRP A 52 18.60 8.62 2.89
N ALA A 53 17.27 8.66 2.82
CA ALA A 53 16.45 9.71 3.43
C ALA A 53 16.28 9.45 4.94
N GLY A 54 15.66 10.40 5.66
CA GLY A 54 15.28 10.21 7.05
C GLY A 54 14.21 9.13 7.24
N ALA A 55 14.05 8.66 8.49
CA ALA A 55 12.97 7.74 8.86
C ALA A 55 11.60 8.36 8.59
N TYR A 56 10.65 7.54 8.06
CA TYR A 56 9.34 8.00 7.65
C TYR A 56 8.22 7.25 8.38
N PRO A 57 7.51 7.92 9.33
CA PRO A 57 6.49 7.27 10.15
C PRO A 57 5.39 6.58 9.34
N GLU A 58 4.77 7.29 8.39
CA GLU A 58 3.69 6.73 7.57
C GLU A 58 4.01 5.33 7.06
N THR A 59 5.20 5.19 6.47
CA THR A 59 5.56 3.95 5.78
C THR A 59 6.14 2.91 6.72
N THR A 60 6.81 3.32 7.78
CA THR A 60 7.26 2.42 8.85
C THR A 60 6.06 1.69 9.45
N GLY A 61 4.96 2.42 9.75
CA GLY A 61 3.76 1.84 10.34
C GLY A 61 3.17 0.70 9.52
N TYR A 62 2.96 0.86 8.22
CA TYR A 62 2.38 -0.23 7.43
C TYR A 62 3.40 -1.29 6.94
N ILE A 63 4.71 -1.09 7.16
CA ILE A 63 5.72 -2.14 6.97
C ILE A 63 5.65 -3.18 8.10
N ILE A 64 5.25 -2.78 9.30
CA ILE A 64 5.13 -3.67 10.48
C ILE A 64 4.37 -4.97 10.16
N PRO A 65 3.12 -4.94 9.65
CA PRO A 65 2.40 -6.18 9.33
C PRO A 65 3.10 -7.02 8.24
N THR A 66 3.77 -6.37 7.28
CA THR A 66 4.52 -7.08 6.23
C THR A 66 5.67 -7.88 6.81
N LEU A 67 6.45 -7.31 7.74
CA LEU A 67 7.56 -8.02 8.35
C LEU A 67 7.12 -9.11 9.33
N PHE A 68 6.03 -8.91 10.10
CA PHE A 68 5.46 -9.99 10.91
C PHE A 68 5.03 -11.18 10.05
N ARG A 69 4.38 -10.91 8.90
CA ARG A 69 3.97 -11.96 7.98
C ARG A 69 5.16 -12.66 7.36
N TYR A 70 6.16 -11.91 6.89
CA TYR A 70 7.38 -12.47 6.33
C TYR A 70 8.13 -13.33 7.34
N ALA A 71 8.28 -12.89 8.60
CA ALA A 71 8.89 -13.68 9.66
C ALA A 71 8.17 -15.03 9.86
N GLY A 72 6.82 -15.02 9.86
CA GLY A 72 6.02 -16.24 9.97
C GLY A 72 6.17 -17.19 8.79
N MET A 73 6.37 -16.69 7.57
CA MET A 73 6.55 -17.50 6.36
C MET A 73 7.97 -18.03 6.21
N SER A 74 8.97 -17.22 6.52
CA SER A 74 10.38 -17.55 6.32
C SER A 74 11.03 -18.28 7.51
N GLY A 75 10.40 -18.23 8.70
CA GLY A 75 10.98 -18.71 9.96
C GLY A 75 12.12 -17.84 10.48
N ARG A 76 12.32 -16.64 9.93
CA ARG A 76 13.40 -15.70 10.32
C ARG A 76 12.91 -14.74 11.40
N ASP A 77 13.07 -15.09 12.67
CA ASP A 77 12.58 -14.31 13.82
C ASP A 77 13.13 -12.87 13.87
N GLU A 78 14.30 -12.62 13.30
CA GLU A 78 14.88 -11.27 13.23
C GLU A 78 13.93 -10.23 12.60
N TYR A 79 13.08 -10.63 11.66
CA TYR A 79 12.09 -9.71 11.05
C TYR A 79 10.88 -9.44 11.94
N ARG A 80 10.56 -10.38 12.84
CA ARG A 80 9.61 -10.15 13.92
C ARG A 80 10.14 -9.09 14.89
N ASP A 81 11.39 -9.22 15.31
CA ASP A 81 12.03 -8.28 16.24
C ASP A 81 12.15 -6.88 15.61
N ARG A 82 12.45 -6.80 14.32
CA ARG A 82 12.44 -5.56 13.55
C ARG A 82 11.06 -4.91 13.49
N ALA A 83 10.00 -5.69 13.29
CA ALA A 83 8.63 -5.19 13.29
C ALA A 83 8.22 -4.66 14.68
N ILE A 84 8.62 -5.32 15.76
CA ILE A 84 8.40 -4.86 17.13
C ILE A 84 9.13 -3.52 17.36
N ALA A 85 10.41 -3.42 17.00
CA ALA A 85 11.18 -2.18 17.14
C ALA A 85 10.55 -1.01 16.35
N MET A 86 9.99 -1.28 15.15
CA MET A 86 9.23 -0.28 14.40
C MET A 86 7.99 0.18 15.16
N ALA A 87 7.21 -0.75 15.74
CA ALA A 87 5.99 -0.43 16.47
C ALA A 87 6.28 0.35 17.77
N GLU A 88 7.37 0.02 18.45
CA GLU A 88 7.88 0.75 19.61
C GLU A 88 8.24 2.19 19.24
N TRP A 89 9.06 2.34 18.20
CA TRP A 89 9.45 3.65 17.69
C TRP A 89 8.23 4.51 17.29
N GLU A 90 7.24 3.95 16.60
CA GLU A 90 6.00 4.67 16.25
C GLU A 90 5.22 5.11 17.50
N SER A 91 5.20 4.29 18.56
CA SER A 91 4.55 4.65 19.82
C SER A 91 5.30 5.78 20.55
N ASP A 92 6.63 5.78 20.50
CA ASP A 92 7.47 6.80 21.14
C ASP A 92 7.33 8.17 20.46
N ILE A 93 7.09 8.20 19.15
CA ILE A 93 6.94 9.45 18.36
C ILE A 93 5.49 9.86 18.10
N GLN A 94 4.50 9.09 18.57
CA GLN A 94 3.10 9.45 18.44
C GLN A 94 2.84 10.83 19.08
N LEU A 95 2.11 11.69 18.38
CA LEU A 95 1.79 13.02 18.91
C LEU A 95 0.86 12.93 20.13
N ALA A 96 0.92 13.91 21.02
CA ALA A 96 0.16 13.91 22.27
C ALA A 96 -1.35 13.85 22.04
N ASP A 97 -1.85 14.37 20.93
CA ASP A 97 -3.26 14.29 20.53
C ASP A 97 -3.66 12.95 19.91
N GLY A 98 -2.74 12.01 19.72
CA GLY A 98 -2.96 10.69 19.14
C GLY A 98 -2.67 10.59 17.63
N GLY A 99 -2.49 11.71 16.94
CA GLY A 99 -2.16 11.74 15.52
C GLY A 99 -0.73 11.31 15.19
N VAL A 100 -0.45 11.09 13.92
CA VAL A 100 0.89 10.82 13.38
C VAL A 100 1.33 11.95 12.45
N ARG A 101 2.58 12.39 12.61
CA ARG A 101 3.16 13.50 11.86
C ARG A 101 3.31 13.20 10.36
N ALA A 102 3.24 14.25 9.55
CA ALA A 102 3.59 14.22 8.13
C ALA A 102 5.10 14.26 7.91
N GLY A 103 5.55 13.68 6.79
CA GLY A 103 6.94 13.73 6.34
C GLY A 103 7.89 12.88 7.17
N THR A 104 9.16 12.97 6.85
CA THR A 104 10.24 12.28 7.57
C THR A 104 10.45 12.87 8.97
N LEU A 105 11.11 12.12 9.86
CA LEU A 105 11.34 12.53 11.25
C LEU A 105 12.10 13.88 11.37
N ASP A 106 12.98 14.16 10.41
CA ASP A 106 13.76 15.40 10.32
C ASP A 106 13.03 16.58 9.66
N ALA A 107 11.74 16.43 9.31
CA ALA A 107 10.94 17.51 8.74
C ALA A 107 10.79 18.66 9.75
N LYS A 108 11.06 19.88 9.32
CA LYS A 108 11.07 21.08 10.18
C LYS A 108 9.71 21.37 10.82
N ARG A 109 8.61 21.06 10.11
CA ARG A 109 7.25 21.29 10.60
C ARG A 109 6.61 19.98 11.00
N VAL A 110 6.16 19.89 12.24
CA VAL A 110 5.42 18.75 12.78
C VAL A 110 3.93 19.08 12.70
N VAL A 111 3.22 18.37 11.82
CA VAL A 111 1.76 18.46 11.69
C VAL A 111 1.18 17.06 11.59
N PRO A 112 0.11 16.73 12.31
CA PRO A 112 -0.58 15.46 12.15
C PRO A 112 -1.29 15.42 10.79
N THR A 113 -1.42 14.22 10.23
CA THR A 113 -2.19 14.01 9.00
C THR A 113 -3.07 12.78 9.08
N ILE A 114 -4.24 12.85 8.45
CA ILE A 114 -5.20 11.75 8.37
C ILE A 114 -4.52 10.51 7.78
N PHE A 115 -3.85 10.67 6.63
CA PHE A 115 -3.31 9.54 5.91
C PHE A 115 -2.25 8.80 6.73
N ASN A 116 -1.25 9.52 7.27
CA ASN A 116 -0.19 8.90 8.06
C ASN A 116 -0.73 8.20 9.31
N THR A 117 -1.67 8.84 10.03
CA THR A 117 -2.28 8.24 11.22
C THR A 117 -2.97 6.92 10.89
N GLY A 118 -3.73 6.86 9.79
CA GLY A 118 -4.36 5.62 9.34
C GLY A 118 -3.35 4.56 8.91
N GLN A 119 -2.22 4.94 8.31
CA GLN A 119 -1.22 3.95 7.90
C GLN A 119 -0.48 3.33 9.11
N VAL A 120 -0.16 4.13 10.12
CA VAL A 120 0.51 3.63 11.33
C VAL A 120 -0.44 2.80 12.20
N LEU A 121 -1.73 3.11 12.19
CA LEU A 121 -2.77 2.33 12.87
C LEU A 121 -2.74 0.84 12.48
N PHE A 122 -2.49 0.49 11.21
CA PHE A 122 -2.28 -0.90 10.78
C PHE A 122 -1.14 -1.58 11.55
N GLY A 123 -0.05 -0.86 11.75
CA GLY A 123 1.14 -1.36 12.45
C GLY A 123 0.85 -1.67 13.91
N TRP A 124 0.27 -0.72 14.65
CA TRP A 124 -0.06 -0.92 16.07
C TRP A 124 -1.07 -2.04 16.30
N LEU A 125 -2.12 -2.13 15.48
CA LEU A 125 -3.10 -3.22 15.57
C LEU A 125 -2.45 -4.58 15.37
N CYS A 126 -1.59 -4.71 14.35
CA CYS A 126 -0.87 -5.94 14.07
C CYS A 126 0.12 -6.27 15.20
N ALA A 127 0.89 -5.30 15.68
CA ALA A 127 1.86 -5.50 16.75
C ALA A 127 1.16 -5.96 18.05
N TRP A 128 0.03 -5.33 18.42
CA TRP A 128 -0.76 -5.78 19.56
C TRP A 128 -1.25 -7.22 19.40
N GLN A 129 -1.83 -7.58 18.25
CA GLN A 129 -2.31 -8.94 18.02
C GLN A 129 -1.18 -9.99 18.07
N ARG A 130 0.05 -9.61 17.70
CA ARG A 130 1.20 -10.52 17.63
C ARG A 130 1.97 -10.62 18.96
N THR A 131 1.92 -9.59 19.80
CA THR A 131 2.73 -9.52 21.04
C THR A 131 1.90 -9.52 22.30
N GLY A 132 0.66 -9.05 22.27
CA GLY A 132 -0.19 -8.80 23.45
C GLY A 132 0.22 -7.56 24.24
N ASP A 133 1.21 -6.77 23.79
CA ASP A 133 1.67 -5.57 24.49
C ASP A 133 0.61 -4.46 24.43
N ALA A 134 0.09 -4.09 25.61
CA ALA A 134 -0.96 -3.08 25.78
C ALA A 134 -0.54 -1.70 25.23
N ARG A 135 0.74 -1.36 25.20
CA ARG A 135 1.24 -0.09 24.66
C ARG A 135 0.80 0.11 23.19
N PHE A 136 0.85 -0.95 22.36
CA PHE A 136 0.42 -0.88 20.97
C PHE A 136 -1.09 -0.73 20.84
N ARG A 137 -1.87 -1.41 21.71
CA ARG A 137 -3.31 -1.24 21.81
C ARG A 137 -3.67 0.21 22.14
N ASP A 138 -3.03 0.78 23.15
CA ASP A 138 -3.31 2.14 23.61
C ASP A 138 -2.94 3.18 22.55
N SER A 139 -1.83 2.97 21.83
CA SER A 139 -1.46 3.82 20.68
C SER A 139 -2.48 3.71 19.55
N ALA A 140 -2.97 2.50 19.24
CA ALA A 140 -3.99 2.28 18.23
C ALA A 140 -5.33 2.95 18.61
N VAL A 141 -5.76 2.87 19.85
CA VAL A 141 -6.98 3.53 20.35
C VAL A 141 -6.85 5.05 20.20
N ARG A 142 -5.76 5.65 20.68
CA ARG A 142 -5.55 7.10 20.55
C ARG A 142 -5.58 7.55 19.08
N ALA A 143 -4.97 6.79 18.17
CA ALA A 143 -4.97 7.10 16.74
C ALA A 143 -6.37 6.98 16.12
N ALA A 144 -7.13 5.93 16.46
CA ALA A 144 -8.49 5.74 15.98
C ALA A 144 -9.44 6.85 16.49
N ASP A 145 -9.37 7.19 17.76
CA ASP A 145 -10.15 8.28 18.36
C ASP A 145 -9.83 9.64 17.72
N TRP A 146 -8.53 9.90 17.43
CA TRP A 146 -8.12 11.10 16.74
C TRP A 146 -8.70 11.17 15.31
N LEU A 147 -8.71 10.05 14.57
CA LEU A 147 -9.33 9.96 13.24
C LEU A 147 -10.83 10.22 13.29
N ILE A 148 -11.54 9.69 14.31
CA ILE A 148 -12.97 9.96 14.54
C ILE A 148 -13.21 11.44 14.80
N ALA A 149 -12.44 12.05 15.72
CA ALA A 149 -12.58 13.47 16.07
C ALA A 149 -12.27 14.40 14.88
N ALA A 150 -11.45 13.94 13.93
CA ALA A 150 -11.10 14.69 12.73
C ALA A 150 -12.12 14.52 11.59
N GLN A 151 -13.00 13.50 11.64
CA GLN A 151 -13.96 13.20 10.57
C GLN A 151 -15.10 14.25 10.57
N ASP A 152 -15.46 14.71 9.38
CA ASP A 152 -16.62 15.58 9.20
C ASP A 152 -17.94 14.78 9.26
N PRO A 153 -19.08 15.43 9.53
CA PRO A 153 -20.38 14.73 9.68
C PRO A 153 -20.80 13.91 8.46
N ASP A 154 -20.38 14.28 7.25
CA ASP A 154 -20.65 13.56 6.00
C ASP A 154 -19.70 12.37 5.76
N GLY A 155 -18.75 12.11 6.65
CA GLY A 155 -17.79 11.03 6.55
C GLY A 155 -16.45 11.39 5.88
N ALA A 156 -16.32 12.59 5.30
CA ALA A 156 -15.07 13.05 4.72
C ALA A 156 -14.05 13.47 5.78
N TRP A 157 -12.78 13.56 5.39
CA TRP A 157 -11.72 14.22 6.14
C TRP A 157 -11.21 15.43 5.35
N ARG A 158 -11.54 16.65 5.80
CA ARG A 158 -11.10 17.92 5.18
C ARG A 158 -10.02 18.62 5.98
N ARG A 159 -9.94 18.33 7.28
CA ARG A 159 -8.87 18.80 8.16
C ARG A 159 -7.69 17.84 8.11
N PHE A 160 -6.50 18.32 8.39
CA PHE A 160 -5.28 17.51 8.49
C PHE A 160 -4.94 16.74 7.20
N ALA A 161 -5.20 17.34 6.04
CA ALA A 161 -4.77 16.79 4.76
C ALA A 161 -3.24 16.74 4.67
N SER A 162 -2.72 15.86 3.81
CA SER A 162 -1.30 15.76 3.55
C SER A 162 -0.74 17.13 3.06
N PRO A 163 0.37 17.64 3.65
CA PRO A 163 1.01 18.85 3.15
C PRO A 163 1.62 18.70 1.75
N PHE A 164 1.69 17.47 1.24
CA PHE A 164 2.16 17.15 -0.11
C PHE A 164 1.01 17.13 -1.14
N ALA A 165 -0.25 17.17 -0.70
CA ALA A 165 -1.40 17.22 -1.59
C ALA A 165 -1.72 18.67 -1.96
N THR A 166 -2.12 18.90 -3.22
CA THR A 166 -2.53 20.23 -3.72
C THR A 166 -3.94 20.62 -3.30
N HIS A 167 -4.69 19.72 -2.69
CA HIS A 167 -6.07 19.93 -2.25
C HIS A 167 -6.36 19.20 -0.93
N ARG A 168 -7.48 19.58 -0.28
CA ARG A 168 -7.78 19.13 1.09
C ARG A 168 -8.64 17.88 1.18
N ILE A 169 -9.26 17.45 0.09
CA ILE A 169 -10.20 16.31 0.09
C ILE A 169 -9.62 15.22 -0.80
N ASN A 170 -9.56 14.00 -0.26
CA ASN A 170 -9.00 12.87 -0.99
C ASN A 170 -9.87 11.61 -0.82
N THR A 171 -10.32 11.04 -1.93
CA THR A 171 -11.05 9.75 -1.91
C THR A 171 -10.13 8.56 -1.62
N TYR A 172 -8.82 8.67 -1.81
CA TYR A 172 -7.87 7.63 -1.36
C TYR A 172 -7.78 7.49 0.17
N ASN A 173 -8.39 8.41 0.95
CA ASN A 173 -8.54 8.25 2.40
C ASN A 173 -9.46 7.07 2.78
N THR A 174 -10.17 6.45 1.84
CA THR A 174 -10.80 5.14 2.06
C THR A 174 -9.78 4.08 2.53
N ARG A 175 -8.49 4.25 2.23
CA ARG A 175 -7.41 3.46 2.80
C ARG A 175 -7.27 3.67 4.32
N VAL A 176 -7.53 4.88 4.82
CA VAL A 176 -7.60 5.21 6.25
C VAL A 176 -8.86 4.60 6.87
N ALA A 177 -9.99 4.69 6.15
CA ALA A 177 -11.22 4.03 6.56
C ALA A 177 -11.03 2.52 6.74
N PHE A 178 -10.24 1.86 5.89
CA PHE A 178 -9.90 0.45 6.08
C PHE A 178 -9.14 0.21 7.40
N ALA A 179 -8.14 1.03 7.74
CA ALA A 179 -7.44 0.90 9.01
C ALA A 179 -8.40 1.06 10.22
N LEU A 180 -9.31 2.03 10.11
CA LEU A 180 -10.32 2.29 11.14
C LEU A 180 -11.34 1.14 11.25
N ALA A 181 -11.77 0.55 10.12
CA ALA A 181 -12.63 -0.63 10.11
C ALA A 181 -11.95 -1.85 10.77
N GLN A 182 -10.66 -2.05 10.49
CA GLN A 182 -9.87 -3.08 11.18
C GLN A 182 -9.80 -2.80 12.70
N ALA A 183 -9.56 -1.55 13.11
CA ALA A 183 -9.59 -1.18 14.52
C ALA A 183 -10.93 -1.52 15.16
N GLY A 184 -12.04 -1.23 14.49
CA GLY A 184 -13.39 -1.56 14.95
C GLY A 184 -13.57 -3.06 15.22
N ARG A 185 -13.04 -3.91 14.36
CA ARG A 185 -13.13 -5.37 14.50
C ARG A 185 -12.15 -5.93 15.52
N ILE A 186 -10.90 -5.46 15.51
CA ILE A 186 -9.83 -6.00 16.36
C ILE A 186 -10.01 -5.53 17.83
N LEU A 187 -10.44 -4.29 18.04
CA LEU A 187 -10.61 -3.70 19.36
C LEU A 187 -12.03 -3.89 19.93
N ASP A 188 -12.95 -4.46 19.14
CA ASP A 188 -14.38 -4.60 19.47
C ASP A 188 -15.05 -3.24 19.77
N VAL A 189 -14.82 -2.26 18.85
CA VAL A 189 -15.36 -0.89 18.99
C VAL A 189 -16.19 -0.56 17.73
N PRO A 190 -17.52 -0.86 17.73
CA PRO A 190 -18.35 -0.79 16.53
C PRO A 190 -18.37 0.58 15.83
N HIS A 191 -18.34 1.68 16.59
CA HIS A 191 -18.41 3.02 16.01
C HIS A 191 -17.21 3.38 15.13
N TYR A 192 -16.06 2.69 15.24
CA TYR A 192 -14.95 2.83 14.30
C TYR A 192 -15.30 2.26 12.91
N LEU A 193 -16.01 1.12 12.88
CA LEU A 193 -16.51 0.54 11.64
C LEU A 193 -17.60 1.43 11.01
N ASP A 194 -18.47 2.03 11.83
CA ASP A 194 -19.50 2.97 11.35
C ASP A 194 -18.86 4.21 10.70
N ALA A 195 -17.83 4.75 11.31
CA ALA A 195 -17.09 5.89 10.74
C ALA A 195 -16.36 5.54 9.43
N ALA A 196 -15.77 4.35 9.37
CA ALA A 196 -15.17 3.84 8.15
C ALA A 196 -16.20 3.69 7.01
N THR A 197 -17.37 3.15 7.33
CA THR A 197 -18.49 3.00 6.39
C THR A 197 -18.97 4.35 5.86
N ARG A 198 -19.14 5.35 6.74
CA ARG A 198 -19.50 6.73 6.31
C ARG A 198 -18.48 7.33 5.35
N ASN A 199 -17.18 7.08 5.57
CA ASN A 199 -16.17 7.59 4.64
C ASN A 199 -16.25 6.93 3.27
N VAL A 200 -16.47 5.61 3.20
CA VAL A 200 -16.65 4.93 1.90
C VAL A 200 -17.95 5.38 1.22
N ASP A 201 -19.05 5.55 1.96
CA ASP A 201 -20.30 6.11 1.42
C ASP A 201 -20.06 7.49 0.79
N TRP A 202 -19.35 8.37 1.51
CA TRP A 202 -18.97 9.67 0.99
C TRP A 202 -18.10 9.56 -0.28
N ALA A 203 -17.12 8.67 -0.29
CA ALA A 203 -16.25 8.47 -1.44
C ALA A 203 -17.03 7.97 -2.67
N LEU A 204 -17.99 7.07 -2.47
CA LEU A 204 -18.83 6.56 -3.57
C LEU A 204 -19.79 7.62 -4.13
N MET A 205 -20.15 8.67 -3.39
CA MET A 205 -20.86 9.84 -3.96
C MET A 205 -19.99 10.62 -4.96
N GLN A 206 -18.67 10.46 -4.93
CA GLN A 206 -17.74 11.05 -5.90
C GLN A 206 -17.45 10.11 -7.10
N MET A 207 -18.14 8.96 -7.16
CA MET A 207 -17.91 7.97 -8.21
C MET A 207 -18.75 8.25 -9.45
N HIS A 208 -18.11 8.26 -10.59
CA HIS A 208 -18.75 8.33 -11.90
C HIS A 208 -19.35 6.97 -12.30
N PRO A 209 -20.29 6.94 -13.28
CA PRO A 209 -20.91 5.68 -13.74
C PRO A 209 -19.89 4.63 -14.24
N ASN A 210 -18.74 5.05 -14.76
CA ASN A 210 -17.67 4.16 -15.23
C ASN A 210 -16.74 3.67 -14.10
N GLY A 211 -17.07 3.96 -12.83
CA GLY A 211 -16.26 3.57 -11.66
C GLY A 211 -15.10 4.52 -11.33
N TRP A 212 -14.91 5.61 -12.09
CA TRP A 212 -13.90 6.60 -11.78
C TRP A 212 -14.24 7.37 -10.51
N LEU A 213 -13.23 7.60 -9.63
CA LEU A 213 -13.37 8.42 -8.43
C LEU A 213 -12.70 9.78 -8.63
N ASP A 214 -13.44 10.86 -8.41
CA ASP A 214 -12.86 12.19 -8.33
C ASP A 214 -12.03 12.39 -7.06
N SER A 215 -11.17 13.40 -7.06
CA SER A 215 -10.31 13.75 -5.91
C SER A 215 -9.42 12.60 -5.41
N ASN A 216 -8.95 11.76 -6.31
CA ASN A 216 -8.15 10.58 -6.00
C ASN A 216 -6.67 10.75 -6.36
N ASP A 217 -6.10 11.91 -6.05
CA ASP A 217 -4.75 12.29 -6.44
C ASP A 217 -3.98 13.01 -5.34
N LEU A 218 -2.66 13.16 -5.53
CA LEU A 218 -1.79 13.99 -4.71
C LEU A 218 -1.53 15.36 -5.37
N GLU A 219 -1.29 15.37 -6.69
CA GLU A 219 -0.77 16.55 -7.40
C GLU A 219 -1.53 16.88 -8.68
N ASP A 220 -2.11 15.87 -9.34
CA ASP A 220 -2.74 16.02 -10.66
C ASP A 220 -4.15 15.42 -10.65
N ARG A 221 -5.13 16.27 -10.44
CA ARG A 221 -6.54 15.92 -10.31
C ARG A 221 -7.11 15.17 -11.52
N HIS A 222 -6.57 15.44 -12.70
CA HIS A 222 -7.05 14.84 -13.95
C HIS A 222 -6.34 13.54 -14.31
N ARG A 223 -5.17 13.30 -13.69
CA ARG A 223 -4.31 12.14 -13.98
C ARG A 223 -3.69 11.60 -12.69
N PRO A 224 -4.49 11.06 -11.77
CA PRO A 224 -3.98 10.47 -10.53
C PRO A 224 -3.00 9.34 -10.82
N LEU A 225 -2.11 9.11 -9.87
CA LEU A 225 -1.20 7.98 -9.89
C LEU A 225 -1.98 6.66 -9.72
N THR A 226 -1.58 5.61 -10.42
CA THR A 226 -2.09 4.25 -10.16
C THR A 226 -1.92 3.87 -8.68
N HIS A 227 -0.94 4.42 -8.01
CA HIS A 227 -0.71 4.29 -6.56
C HIS A 227 -1.88 4.80 -5.71
N THR A 228 -2.38 6.01 -5.96
CA THR A 228 -3.52 6.57 -5.20
C THR A 228 -4.83 5.89 -5.59
N ILE A 229 -4.98 5.53 -6.86
CA ILE A 229 -6.13 4.72 -7.34
C ILE A 229 -6.18 3.39 -6.59
N ALA A 230 -5.06 2.69 -6.46
CA ALA A 230 -4.98 1.42 -5.74
C ALA A 230 -5.30 1.58 -4.24
N TYR A 231 -4.88 2.68 -3.60
CA TYR A 231 -5.29 2.96 -2.22
C TYR A 231 -6.81 3.07 -2.09
N ALA A 232 -7.46 3.79 -3.00
CA ALA A 232 -8.92 3.93 -2.98
C ALA A 232 -9.62 2.59 -3.17
N ILE A 233 -9.23 1.82 -4.18
CA ILE A 233 -9.82 0.49 -4.45
C ILE A 233 -9.65 -0.42 -3.24
N ARG A 234 -8.44 -0.52 -2.67
CA ARG A 234 -8.18 -1.38 -1.52
C ARG A 234 -9.00 -0.95 -0.31
N GLY A 235 -9.10 0.35 -0.05
CA GLY A 235 -9.89 0.88 1.07
C GLY A 235 -11.35 0.52 0.95
N ILE A 236 -11.97 0.76 -0.21
CA ILE A 236 -13.38 0.45 -0.48
C ILE A 236 -13.64 -1.05 -0.36
N LEU A 237 -12.78 -1.89 -0.97
CA LEU A 237 -12.89 -3.35 -0.92
C LEU A 237 -12.89 -3.87 0.52
N GLU A 238 -11.89 -3.52 1.30
CA GLU A 238 -11.71 -4.10 2.63
C GLU A 238 -12.75 -3.58 3.64
N VAL A 239 -13.17 -2.32 3.54
CA VAL A 239 -14.31 -1.84 4.33
C VAL A 239 -15.58 -2.60 3.95
N GLY A 240 -15.80 -2.85 2.64
CA GLY A 240 -16.92 -3.65 2.15
C GLY A 240 -16.95 -5.05 2.74
N LEU A 241 -15.81 -5.73 2.76
CA LEU A 241 -15.68 -7.07 3.34
C LEU A 241 -15.90 -7.06 4.87
N LEU A 242 -15.28 -6.12 5.58
CA LEU A 242 -15.41 -6.01 7.04
C LEU A 242 -16.82 -5.61 7.48
N ALA A 243 -17.52 -4.79 6.71
CA ALA A 243 -18.89 -4.35 6.97
C ALA A 243 -19.95 -5.28 6.36
N SER A 244 -19.56 -6.34 5.63
CA SER A 244 -20.46 -7.21 4.87
C SER A 244 -21.36 -6.43 3.88
N ASN A 245 -20.79 -5.40 3.23
CA ASN A 245 -21.48 -4.51 2.31
C ASN A 245 -21.10 -4.81 0.84
N SER A 246 -21.95 -5.56 0.15
CA SER A 246 -21.71 -5.96 -1.25
C SER A 246 -21.60 -4.78 -2.21
N ARG A 247 -22.32 -3.67 -1.98
CA ARG A 247 -22.25 -2.45 -2.82
C ARG A 247 -20.82 -1.89 -2.86
N PHE A 248 -20.08 -1.94 -1.74
CA PHE A 248 -18.68 -1.51 -1.69
C PHE A 248 -17.77 -2.48 -2.43
N VAL A 249 -17.98 -3.77 -2.22
CA VAL A 249 -17.21 -4.82 -2.92
C VAL A 249 -17.42 -4.71 -4.43
N ASP A 250 -18.66 -4.54 -4.91
CA ASP A 250 -18.99 -4.37 -6.32
C ASP A 250 -18.35 -3.11 -6.92
N ALA A 251 -18.34 -2.00 -6.16
CA ALA A 251 -17.68 -0.76 -6.59
C ALA A 251 -16.18 -0.94 -6.77
N ALA A 252 -15.51 -1.55 -5.78
CA ALA A 252 -14.07 -1.85 -5.83
C ALA A 252 -13.74 -2.82 -6.98
N THR A 253 -14.58 -3.83 -7.20
CA THR A 253 -14.42 -4.81 -8.28
C THR A 253 -14.47 -4.13 -9.65
N ARG A 254 -15.47 -3.26 -9.90
CA ARG A 254 -15.56 -2.49 -11.16
C ARG A 254 -14.32 -1.62 -11.39
N MET A 255 -13.83 -0.93 -10.35
CA MET A 255 -12.60 -0.14 -10.47
C MET A 255 -11.39 -1.03 -10.79
N ALA A 256 -11.25 -2.16 -10.11
CA ALA A 256 -10.15 -3.11 -10.30
C ALA A 256 -10.17 -3.73 -11.72
N GLN A 257 -11.36 -4.02 -12.28
CA GLN A 257 -11.55 -4.48 -13.66
C GLN A 257 -11.13 -3.39 -14.67
N ALA A 258 -11.50 -2.12 -14.41
CA ALA A 258 -11.12 -1.00 -15.27
C ALA A 258 -9.59 -0.82 -15.30
N VAL A 259 -8.91 -0.95 -14.16
CA VAL A 259 -7.44 -0.90 -14.11
C VAL A 259 -6.82 -2.11 -14.82
N ALA A 260 -7.36 -3.33 -14.63
CA ALA A 260 -6.86 -4.53 -15.30
C ALA A 260 -6.92 -4.43 -16.83
N ALA A 261 -7.97 -3.77 -17.37
CA ALA A 261 -8.09 -3.53 -18.80
C ALA A 261 -6.96 -2.63 -19.37
N THR A 262 -6.22 -1.89 -18.54
CA THR A 262 -5.08 -1.05 -18.94
C THR A 262 -3.74 -1.75 -18.86
N GLN A 263 -3.71 -2.98 -18.33
CA GLN A 263 -2.46 -3.74 -18.14
C GLN A 263 -1.83 -4.08 -19.48
N ARG A 264 -0.54 -3.84 -19.59
CA ARG A 264 0.25 -4.16 -20.80
C ARG A 264 0.59 -5.66 -20.83
N ARG A 265 0.99 -6.14 -21.99
CA ARG A 265 1.39 -7.55 -22.19
C ARG A 265 2.57 -8.00 -21.31
N ASP A 266 3.40 -7.06 -20.87
CA ASP A 266 4.52 -7.30 -19.97
C ASP A 266 4.13 -7.25 -18.48
N GLY A 267 2.84 -7.17 -18.15
CA GLY A 267 2.33 -7.10 -16.79
C GLY A 267 2.39 -5.70 -16.15
N ALA A 268 2.98 -4.73 -16.83
CA ALA A 268 3.07 -3.38 -16.29
C ALA A 268 1.78 -2.58 -16.44
N LEU A 269 1.53 -1.69 -15.47
CA LEU A 269 0.44 -0.71 -15.51
C LEU A 269 0.96 0.68 -15.86
N PRO A 270 0.16 1.53 -16.54
CA PRO A 270 0.46 2.94 -16.66
C PRO A 270 0.62 3.59 -15.29
N GLY A 271 1.60 4.47 -15.12
CA GLY A 271 1.83 5.16 -13.85
C GLY A 271 0.74 6.16 -13.48
N ARG A 272 -0.02 6.63 -14.49
CA ARG A 272 -1.18 7.53 -14.33
C ARG A 272 -2.30 7.11 -15.29
N LEU A 273 -3.53 7.32 -14.87
CA LEU A 273 -4.75 7.12 -15.66
C LEU A 273 -5.58 8.40 -15.69
N ASP A 274 -6.41 8.58 -16.73
CA ASP A 274 -7.40 9.65 -16.81
C ASP A 274 -8.81 9.16 -16.46
N ALA A 275 -9.79 10.08 -16.41
CA ALA A 275 -11.17 9.78 -16.06
C ALA A 275 -11.89 8.80 -17.02
N GLY A 276 -11.35 8.58 -18.20
CA GLY A 276 -11.79 7.55 -19.15
C GLY A 276 -11.05 6.23 -18.99
N TRP A 277 -10.30 6.03 -17.93
CA TRP A 277 -9.41 4.89 -17.68
C TRP A 277 -8.35 4.71 -18.79
N LYS A 278 -7.96 5.79 -19.47
CA LYS A 278 -6.91 5.73 -20.48
C LYS A 278 -5.54 5.96 -19.86
N PRO A 279 -4.48 5.28 -20.38
CA PRO A 279 -3.11 5.53 -19.97
C PRO A 279 -2.72 7.00 -20.15
N ALA A 280 -2.33 7.66 -19.05
CA ALA A 280 -1.90 9.06 -19.02
C ALA A 280 -0.39 9.20 -18.76
N SER A 281 0.36 8.11 -18.78
CA SER A 281 1.83 8.09 -18.73
C SER A 281 2.40 6.93 -19.54
N ARG A 282 3.66 7.08 -19.97
CA ARG A 282 4.45 6.02 -20.63
C ARG A 282 5.35 5.24 -19.66
N TRP A 283 5.38 5.62 -18.41
CA TRP A 283 6.13 4.99 -17.34
C TRP A 283 5.18 4.30 -16.38
N THR A 284 5.67 3.33 -15.64
CA THR A 284 4.92 2.57 -14.62
C THR A 284 5.22 3.14 -13.23
N CYS A 285 4.18 3.37 -12.42
CA CYS A 285 4.32 3.53 -10.98
C CYS A 285 4.46 2.14 -10.36
N VAL A 286 5.67 1.77 -9.94
CA VAL A 286 5.97 0.42 -9.45
C VAL A 286 5.16 0.08 -8.20
N THR A 287 5.00 1.04 -7.29
CA THR A 287 4.15 0.89 -6.10
C THR A 287 2.70 0.58 -6.49
N GLY A 288 2.13 1.34 -7.44
CA GLY A 288 0.75 1.12 -7.90
C GLY A 288 0.57 -0.25 -8.54
N ASN A 289 1.58 -0.71 -9.31
CA ASN A 289 1.57 -2.05 -9.92
C ASN A 289 1.53 -3.15 -8.83
N ALA A 290 2.36 -3.02 -7.80
CA ALA A 290 2.41 -3.97 -6.70
C ALA A 290 1.10 -3.98 -5.87
N GLN A 291 0.54 -2.80 -5.59
CA GLN A 291 -0.74 -2.69 -4.89
C GLN A 291 -1.89 -3.32 -5.68
N MET A 292 -1.92 -3.15 -7.01
CA MET A 292 -2.96 -3.79 -7.83
C MET A 292 -2.82 -5.30 -7.85
N ALA A 293 -1.59 -5.85 -7.85
CA ALA A 293 -1.38 -7.28 -7.69
C ALA A 293 -1.98 -7.80 -6.38
N VAL A 294 -1.78 -7.08 -5.26
CA VAL A 294 -2.41 -7.41 -3.97
C VAL A 294 -3.95 -7.36 -4.05
N ILE A 295 -4.51 -6.33 -4.68
CA ILE A 295 -5.97 -6.15 -4.80
C ILE A 295 -6.58 -7.28 -5.64
N TRP A 296 -5.99 -7.60 -6.78
CA TRP A 296 -6.48 -8.65 -7.66
C TRP A 296 -6.44 -10.02 -6.98
N GLN A 297 -5.37 -10.35 -6.24
CA GLN A 297 -5.29 -11.60 -5.46
C GLN A 297 -6.39 -11.64 -4.36
N ARG A 298 -6.67 -10.51 -3.70
CA ARG A 298 -7.79 -10.42 -2.75
C ARG A 298 -9.13 -10.67 -3.43
N LEU A 299 -9.35 -10.06 -4.60
CA LEU A 299 -10.58 -10.26 -5.37
C LEU A 299 -10.75 -11.69 -5.87
N VAL A 300 -9.67 -12.37 -6.30
CA VAL A 300 -9.73 -13.80 -6.64
C VAL A 300 -10.27 -14.62 -5.49
N LYS A 301 -9.75 -14.39 -4.28
CA LYS A 301 -10.20 -15.10 -3.07
C LYS A 301 -11.68 -14.87 -2.76
N GLU A 302 -12.18 -13.67 -3.02
CA GLU A 302 -13.57 -13.30 -2.70
C GLU A 302 -14.56 -13.65 -3.82
N THR A 303 -14.13 -13.58 -5.09
CA THR A 303 -15.03 -13.72 -6.25
C THR A 303 -14.78 -14.96 -7.10
N GLY A 304 -13.61 -15.56 -7.00
CA GLY A 304 -13.18 -16.66 -7.88
C GLY A 304 -12.90 -16.23 -9.33
N GLU A 305 -12.87 -14.92 -9.65
CA GLU A 305 -12.69 -14.44 -11.03
C GLU A 305 -11.26 -14.71 -11.55
N HIS A 306 -11.12 -15.66 -12.45
CA HIS A 306 -9.83 -16.05 -13.05
C HIS A 306 -9.09 -14.91 -13.77
N ALA A 307 -9.80 -13.91 -14.28
CA ALA A 307 -9.18 -12.76 -14.94
C ALA A 307 -8.28 -11.96 -13.99
N PHE A 308 -8.66 -11.84 -12.71
CA PHE A 308 -7.83 -11.20 -11.69
C PHE A 308 -6.59 -12.01 -11.34
N SER A 309 -6.70 -13.36 -11.39
CA SER A 309 -5.57 -14.26 -11.22
C SER A 309 -4.47 -13.96 -12.22
N LEU A 310 -4.80 -13.98 -13.50
CA LEU A 310 -3.85 -13.70 -14.58
C LEU A 310 -3.25 -12.28 -14.47
N ALA A 311 -4.07 -11.29 -14.14
CA ALA A 311 -3.59 -9.92 -13.98
C ALA A 311 -2.59 -9.77 -12.83
N ALA A 312 -2.85 -10.44 -11.70
CA ALA A 312 -1.95 -10.44 -10.55
C ALA A 312 -0.62 -11.15 -10.85
N GLU A 313 -0.69 -12.31 -11.51
CA GLU A 313 0.48 -13.08 -11.93
C GLU A 313 1.37 -12.28 -12.89
N ASP A 314 0.79 -11.73 -13.95
CA ASP A 314 1.51 -10.86 -14.90
C ASP A 314 2.18 -9.66 -14.19
N ALA A 315 1.49 -9.03 -13.21
CA ALA A 315 2.03 -7.92 -12.44
C ALA A 315 3.21 -8.37 -11.55
N CYS A 316 3.12 -9.51 -10.87
CA CYS A 316 4.21 -10.05 -10.06
C CYS A 316 5.43 -10.41 -10.92
N HIS A 317 5.23 -11.03 -12.08
CA HIS A 317 6.31 -11.33 -13.03
C HIS A 317 7.02 -10.04 -13.49
N PHE A 318 6.26 -9.01 -13.89
CA PHE A 318 6.83 -7.72 -14.24
C PHE A 318 7.67 -7.14 -13.10
N LEU A 319 7.15 -7.15 -11.88
CA LEU A 319 7.83 -6.60 -10.71
C LEU A 319 9.13 -7.35 -10.42
N MET A 320 9.13 -8.67 -10.45
CA MET A 320 10.35 -9.47 -10.26
C MET A 320 11.38 -9.21 -11.37
N SER A 321 10.94 -8.99 -12.62
CA SER A 321 11.83 -8.74 -13.76
C SER A 321 12.61 -7.42 -13.68
N ILE A 322 12.12 -6.46 -12.88
CA ILE A 322 12.77 -5.14 -12.72
C ILE A 322 13.54 -4.98 -11.42
N GLN A 323 13.51 -5.99 -10.55
CA GLN A 323 14.28 -6.01 -9.30
C GLN A 323 15.75 -6.31 -9.59
N ASP A 324 16.67 -5.47 -9.12
CA ASP A 324 18.10 -5.73 -9.20
C ASP A 324 18.60 -6.41 -7.92
N THR A 325 18.85 -7.70 -7.98
CA THR A 325 19.36 -8.52 -6.86
C THR A 325 20.87 -8.76 -6.94
N THR A 326 21.56 -8.23 -7.94
CA THR A 326 22.98 -8.56 -8.26
C THR A 326 23.94 -7.39 -8.07
N THR A 327 23.45 -6.16 -8.07
CA THR A 327 24.29 -4.96 -7.88
C THR A 327 25.01 -4.96 -6.53
N SER A 328 26.21 -4.40 -6.50
CA SER A 328 26.97 -4.16 -5.26
C SER A 328 26.51 -2.93 -4.46
N ASP A 329 25.61 -2.10 -5.03
CA ASP A 329 25.06 -0.93 -4.35
C ASP A 329 23.97 -1.39 -3.36
N ASP A 330 24.27 -1.34 -2.05
CA ASP A 330 23.36 -1.74 -0.97
C ASP A 330 22.06 -0.93 -0.94
N GLY A 331 22.06 0.30 -1.45
CA GLY A 331 20.87 1.12 -1.60
C GLY A 331 19.94 0.68 -2.74
N ILE A 332 20.42 -0.18 -3.64
CA ILE A 332 19.68 -0.67 -4.80
C ILE A 332 19.40 -2.18 -4.70
N ARG A 333 20.37 -2.99 -4.23
CA ARG A 333 20.24 -4.45 -4.22
C ARG A 333 18.99 -4.93 -3.47
N GLY A 334 18.06 -5.55 -4.20
CA GLY A 334 16.77 -6.05 -3.68
C GLY A 334 15.66 -5.01 -3.61
N ALA A 335 15.96 -3.73 -3.86
CA ALA A 335 15.00 -2.64 -3.83
C ALA A 335 14.04 -2.64 -5.03
N MET A 336 12.93 -1.94 -4.86
CA MET A 336 11.98 -1.64 -5.95
C MET A 336 12.03 -0.15 -6.29
N PRO A 337 12.23 0.24 -7.58
CA PRO A 337 12.27 1.65 -7.96
C PRO A 337 10.88 2.29 -7.84
N GLY A 338 10.83 3.62 -7.66
CA GLY A 338 9.54 4.33 -7.64
C GLY A 338 8.82 4.32 -8.98
N SER A 339 9.58 4.37 -10.09
CA SER A 339 9.07 4.30 -11.46
C SER A 339 9.90 3.34 -12.31
N HIS A 340 9.26 2.71 -13.31
CA HIS A 340 9.96 2.00 -14.38
C HIS A 340 9.60 2.61 -15.74
N PRO A 341 10.60 3.06 -16.54
CA PRO A 341 12.02 3.18 -16.19
C PRO A 341 12.27 4.19 -15.06
N ARG A 342 13.39 4.09 -14.34
CA ARG A 342 13.73 4.87 -13.13
C ARG A 342 13.63 6.40 -13.29
N LYS A 343 13.66 6.91 -14.51
CA LYS A 343 13.47 8.34 -14.85
C LYS A 343 11.99 8.76 -14.94
N GLY A 344 11.05 7.86 -14.65
CA GLY A 344 9.61 8.15 -14.68
C GLY A 344 9.20 9.22 -13.67
N GLY A 345 7.92 9.66 -13.74
CA GLY A 345 7.45 10.84 -13.04
C GLY A 345 7.13 10.64 -11.55
N TYR A 346 7.25 9.44 -11.00
CA TYR A 346 7.00 9.20 -9.58
C TYR A 346 8.28 8.70 -8.89
N MET A 347 8.68 9.37 -7.80
CA MET A 347 9.91 9.03 -7.07
C MET A 347 11.12 8.84 -8.02
N ARG A 348 11.30 9.78 -8.92
CA ARG A 348 12.31 9.76 -9.97
C ARG A 348 13.71 9.50 -9.41
N HIS A 349 14.42 8.49 -9.91
CA HIS A 349 15.74 8.04 -9.46
C HIS A 349 15.81 7.70 -7.95
N ARG A 350 14.68 7.24 -7.36
CA ARG A 350 14.61 6.82 -5.97
C ARG A 350 14.04 5.41 -5.83
N TYR A 351 14.44 4.76 -4.76
CA TYR A 351 13.93 3.47 -4.33
C TYR A 351 13.17 3.66 -3.00
N PRO A 352 11.85 3.85 -3.05
CA PRO A 352 11.04 4.07 -1.86
C PRO A 352 10.73 2.77 -1.14
N ASN A 353 10.73 2.80 0.21
CA ASN A 353 10.47 1.64 1.04
C ASN A 353 9.08 1.04 0.80
N TRP A 354 8.09 1.88 0.47
CA TRP A 354 6.73 1.42 0.19
C TRP A 354 6.60 0.65 -1.12
N ALA A 355 7.49 0.84 -2.10
CA ALA A 355 7.49 -0.01 -3.29
C ALA A 355 7.95 -1.43 -2.95
N ALA A 356 9.01 -1.57 -2.14
CA ALA A 356 9.48 -2.86 -1.65
C ALA A 356 8.44 -3.55 -0.77
N LYS A 357 7.80 -2.80 0.14
CA LYS A 357 6.74 -3.30 1.01
C LYS A 357 5.56 -3.91 0.25
N PHE A 358 4.98 -3.18 -0.71
CA PHE A 358 3.85 -3.69 -1.48
C PHE A 358 4.25 -4.81 -2.44
N PHE A 359 5.48 -4.80 -2.93
CA PHE A 359 6.04 -5.91 -3.68
C PHE A 359 6.12 -7.19 -2.82
N MET A 360 6.63 -7.10 -1.59
CA MET A 360 6.64 -8.22 -0.65
C MET A 360 5.23 -8.74 -0.37
N ASP A 361 4.26 -7.85 -0.12
CA ASP A 361 2.87 -8.26 0.11
C ASP A 361 2.29 -9.02 -1.08
N ALA A 362 2.56 -8.57 -2.31
CA ALA A 362 2.10 -9.23 -3.51
C ALA A 362 2.69 -10.63 -3.67
N LEU A 363 4.00 -10.79 -3.43
CA LEU A 363 4.67 -12.08 -3.52
C LEU A 363 4.25 -13.04 -2.40
N MET A 364 4.07 -12.54 -1.17
CA MET A 364 3.59 -13.38 -0.06
C MET A 364 2.16 -13.88 -0.29
N LEU A 365 1.29 -13.04 -0.85
CA LEU A 365 -0.06 -13.48 -1.24
C LEU A 365 -0.01 -14.53 -2.35
N GLN A 366 0.87 -14.37 -3.33
CA GLN A 366 1.07 -15.36 -4.39
C GLN A 366 1.52 -16.72 -3.83
N LEU A 367 2.40 -16.73 -2.82
CA LEU A 367 2.87 -17.96 -2.18
C LEU A 367 1.80 -18.63 -1.29
N GLU A 368 0.97 -17.85 -0.59
CA GLU A 368 -0.08 -18.36 0.30
C GLU A 368 -1.35 -18.74 -0.46
N GLY A 369 -1.66 -18.06 -1.53
CA GLY A 369 -2.89 -18.24 -2.30
C GLY A 369 -2.93 -19.51 -3.10
N GLY A 370 -1.80 -20.30 -3.09
CA GLY A 370 -1.77 -21.53 -3.85
C GLY A 370 -2.43 -21.37 -5.21
N TRP A 371 -1.74 -20.73 -6.14
CA TRP A 371 -2.07 -20.88 -7.57
C TRP A 371 -1.94 -22.34 -8.00
N ASN A 372 -1.55 -23.20 -7.08
CA ASN A 372 -1.43 -24.64 -7.17
C ASN A 372 -2.54 -25.31 -6.38
N ASP A 373 -3.77 -25.12 -6.83
CA ASP A 373 -4.74 -26.21 -6.73
C ASP A 373 -4.39 -27.19 -7.85
N ALA A 374 -3.51 -28.10 -7.51
CA ALA A 374 -3.32 -29.32 -8.27
C ALA A 374 -4.54 -30.21 -8.13
#